data_174e0de234edcb9de4379b25801f105c
#
_entry.id   174e0de234edcb9de4379b25801f105c
#
_cell.length_a   1.000
_cell.length_b   1.000
_cell.length_c   1.000
_cell.angle_alpha   90.00
_cell.angle_beta   90.00
_cell.angle_gamma   90.00
#
_symmetry.space_group_name_H-M   'P 1'
#
loop_
_entity.id
_entity.type
_entity.pdbx_description
1 polymer ?
#
loop_
_entity_poly.entity_id
_entity_poly.type
_entity_poly.pdbx_seq_one_letter_code
_entity_poly.pdbx_strand_id
1 'polypeptide(L)'
;LQRKIKSKIIISSFKNKNKYFLDLKKQIYKNKNDKDILLIENSSLPFFERLISHSICSISCHSGFLVQIAGTNSSNLIDIIHKEDYNWYSSWKPKNTKHKFIFKSNIDDIFRNIEKTLVSYINVKLFI
;
A
#
# COMPACT_ATOMS: atom_id res chain seq x y z
N LEU A 1 -11.36 6.84 -0.59
CA LEU A 1 -11.01 5.45 -0.86
C LEU A 1 -11.68 4.49 0.13
N GLN A 2 -11.48 4.68 1.42
CA GLN A 2 -12.01 3.84 2.49
C GLN A 2 -13.54 3.69 2.48
N ARG A 3 -14.28 4.79 2.29
CA ARG A 3 -15.77 4.78 2.25
C ARG A 3 -16.31 3.89 1.13
N LYS A 4 -15.57 3.76 0.01
CA LYS A 4 -15.96 2.92 -1.13
C LYS A 4 -15.58 1.46 -0.93
N ILE A 5 -14.47 1.20 -0.25
CA ILE A 5 -13.90 -0.16 -0.11
C ILE A 5 -14.34 -0.83 1.20
N LYS A 6 -14.88 -0.07 2.17
CA LYS A 6 -15.28 -0.55 3.52
C LYS A 6 -14.18 -1.36 4.21
N SER A 7 -12.93 -0.96 4.07
CA SER A 7 -11.77 -1.64 4.62
C SER A 7 -11.00 -0.74 5.57
N LYS A 8 -10.32 -1.33 6.53
CA LYS A 8 -9.36 -0.60 7.37
C LYS A 8 -8.12 -0.23 6.57
N ILE A 9 -7.64 0.99 6.75
CA ILE A 9 -6.41 1.49 6.16
C ILE A 9 -5.35 1.50 7.25
N ILE A 10 -4.21 0.85 6.98
CA ILE A 10 -3.06 0.87 7.86
C ILE A 10 -1.96 1.66 7.16
N ILE A 11 -1.47 2.69 7.84
CA ILE A 11 -0.37 3.52 7.37
C ILE A 11 0.81 3.27 8.29
N SER A 12 1.90 2.78 7.76
CA SER A 12 3.10 2.51 8.54
C SER A 12 4.28 3.38 8.11
N SER A 13 5.14 3.72 9.06
CA SER A 13 6.39 4.41 8.83
C SER A 13 7.49 3.80 9.69
N PHE A 14 8.65 3.59 9.09
CA PHE A 14 9.85 3.08 9.80
C PHE A 14 10.68 4.21 10.44
N LYS A 15 10.39 5.47 10.12
CA LYS A 15 11.15 6.62 10.63
C LYS A 15 10.28 7.56 11.45
N ASN A 16 10.61 7.72 12.71
CA ASN A 16 9.91 8.58 13.68
C ASN A 16 9.90 10.07 13.36
N LYS A 17 10.73 10.54 12.45
CA LYS A 17 10.96 11.98 12.21
C LYS A 17 10.55 12.43 10.80
N ASN A 18 9.69 11.71 10.12
CA ASN A 18 9.17 12.18 8.85
C ASN A 18 8.10 13.25 9.10
N LYS A 19 8.39 14.49 8.74
CA LYS A 19 7.48 15.65 8.90
C LYS A 19 6.11 15.37 8.31
N TYR A 20 6.04 14.80 7.12
CA TYR A 20 4.77 14.49 6.45
C TYR A 20 3.95 13.47 7.22
N PHE A 21 4.59 12.47 7.81
CA PHE A 21 3.91 11.47 8.62
C PHE A 21 3.37 12.07 9.92
N LEU A 22 4.14 12.96 10.56
CA LEU A 22 3.69 13.68 11.76
C LEU A 22 2.50 14.62 11.48
N ASP A 23 2.50 15.29 10.35
CA ASP A 23 1.39 16.15 9.94
C ASP A 23 0.14 15.32 9.60
N LEU A 24 0.31 14.20 8.90
CA LEU A 24 -0.77 13.23 8.64
C LEU A 24 -1.36 12.70 9.95
N LYS A 25 -0.51 12.34 10.90
CA LYS A 25 -0.91 11.88 12.25
C LYS A 25 -1.79 12.91 12.95
N LYS A 26 -1.38 14.19 12.93
CA LYS A 26 -2.17 15.28 13.50
C LYS A 26 -3.55 15.43 12.83
N GLN A 27 -3.60 15.33 11.48
CA GLN A 27 -4.85 15.42 10.74
C GLN A 27 -5.81 14.28 11.07
N ILE A 28 -5.31 13.03 11.13
CA ILE A 28 -6.11 11.84 11.45
C ILE A 28 -6.66 11.93 12.89
N TYR A 29 -5.84 12.34 13.85
CA TYR A 29 -6.31 12.48 15.24
C TYR A 29 -7.27 13.64 15.47
N LYS A 30 -7.24 14.69 14.62
CA LYS A 30 -8.27 15.74 14.65
C LYS A 30 -9.64 15.25 14.17
N ASN A 31 -9.64 14.32 13.22
CA ASN A 31 -10.86 13.74 12.66
C ASN A 31 -11.26 12.51 13.47
N LYS A 32 -11.88 12.72 14.65
CA LYS A 32 -12.34 11.65 15.57
C LYS A 32 -13.22 10.56 14.94
N ASN A 33 -13.65 10.73 13.69
CA ASN A 33 -14.51 9.81 12.95
C ASN A 33 -13.75 8.78 12.11
N ASP A 34 -12.40 8.86 12.02
CA ASP A 34 -11.61 7.93 11.21
C ASP A 34 -11.13 6.72 12.04
N LYS A 35 -12.08 6.00 12.65
CA LYS A 35 -11.81 4.75 13.41
C LYS A 35 -11.21 3.63 12.57
N ASP A 36 -11.24 3.81 11.25
CA ASP A 36 -10.78 2.79 10.30
C ASP A 36 -9.39 3.07 9.75
N ILE A 37 -8.73 4.15 10.20
CA ILE A 37 -7.33 4.44 9.86
C ILE A 37 -6.46 4.18 11.09
N LEU A 38 -5.53 3.24 10.95
CA LEU A 38 -4.56 2.89 11.97
C LEU A 38 -3.17 3.38 11.55
N LEU A 39 -2.51 4.13 12.43
CA LEU A 39 -1.12 4.55 12.25
C LEU A 39 -0.20 3.64 13.08
N ILE A 40 0.82 3.08 12.43
CA ILE A 40 1.83 2.23 13.07
C ILE A 40 3.20 2.85 12.85
N GLU A 41 3.88 3.16 13.93
CA GLU A 41 5.25 3.69 13.94
C GLU A 41 6.21 2.61 14.41
N ASN A 42 7.40 2.55 13.81
CA ASN A 42 8.51 1.67 14.25
C ASN A 42 8.11 0.19 14.40
N SER A 43 7.35 -0.33 13.47
CA SER A 43 7.06 -1.75 13.47
C SER A 43 8.33 -2.58 13.30
N SER A 44 8.45 -3.66 14.08
CA SER A 44 9.48 -4.66 13.83
C SER A 44 9.26 -5.36 12.49
N LEU A 45 10.33 -5.90 11.89
CA LEU A 45 10.24 -6.64 10.63
C LEU A 45 9.23 -7.80 10.68
N PRO A 46 9.23 -8.66 11.71
CA PRO A 46 8.25 -9.75 11.79
C PRO A 46 6.81 -9.26 11.89
N PHE A 47 6.57 -8.15 12.57
CA PHE A 47 5.24 -7.56 12.64
C PHE A 47 4.80 -7.01 11.29
N PHE A 48 5.70 -6.32 10.58
CA PHE A 48 5.44 -5.78 9.25
C PHE A 48 5.17 -6.88 8.21
N GLU A 49 5.91 -7.98 8.27
CA GLU A 49 5.68 -9.15 7.43
C GLU A 49 4.28 -9.75 7.64
N ARG A 50 3.88 -9.94 8.90
CA ARG A 50 2.52 -10.39 9.25
C ARG A 50 1.46 -9.42 8.76
N LEU A 51 1.70 -8.12 8.88
CA LEU A 51 0.77 -7.10 8.40
C LEU A 51 0.55 -7.22 6.89
N ILE A 52 1.62 -7.36 6.11
CA ILE A 52 1.55 -7.52 4.66
C ILE A 52 0.83 -8.83 4.28
N SER A 53 1.18 -9.94 4.93
CA SER A 53 0.59 -11.25 4.62
C SER A 53 -0.92 -11.31 4.87
N HIS A 54 -1.44 -10.51 5.80
CA HIS A 54 -2.88 -10.43 6.10
C HIS A 54 -3.59 -9.26 5.41
N SER A 55 -2.87 -8.45 4.66
CA SER A 55 -3.44 -7.33 3.92
C SER A 55 -4.09 -7.78 2.61
N ILE A 56 -5.18 -7.14 2.22
CA ILE A 56 -5.78 -7.33 0.90
C ILE A 56 -4.82 -6.88 -0.19
N CYS A 57 -4.12 -5.77 0.07
CA CYS A 57 -3.15 -5.18 -0.83
C CYS A 57 -2.21 -4.25 -0.06
N SER A 58 -0.96 -4.24 -0.45
CA SER A 58 0.03 -3.25 0.00
C SER A 58 0.24 -2.19 -1.07
N ILE A 59 0.42 -0.95 -0.66
CA ILE A 59 0.63 0.19 -1.56
C ILE A 59 1.90 0.91 -1.11
N SER A 60 2.83 1.15 -2.02
CA SER A 60 4.08 1.84 -1.73
C SER A 60 4.55 2.76 -2.85
N CYS A 61 5.43 3.69 -2.52
CA CYS A 61 6.22 4.44 -3.50
C CYS A 61 7.55 3.73 -3.78
N HIS A 62 7.47 2.53 -4.20
CA HIS A 62 8.48 1.49 -4.38
C HIS A 62 9.41 1.29 -3.18
N SER A 63 9.39 0.09 -2.65
CA SER A 63 10.33 -0.40 -1.65
C SER A 63 10.70 -1.81 -2.01
N GLY A 64 11.96 -2.05 -2.37
CA GLY A 64 12.45 -3.39 -2.69
C GLY A 64 12.17 -4.39 -1.58
N PHE A 65 12.26 -3.96 -0.34
CA PHE A 65 11.92 -4.78 0.83
C PHE A 65 10.44 -5.17 0.87
N LEU A 66 9.53 -4.22 0.62
CA LEU A 66 8.09 -4.50 0.55
C LEU A 66 7.76 -5.46 -0.60
N VAL A 67 8.38 -5.26 -1.77
CA VAL A 67 8.22 -6.14 -2.94
C VAL A 67 8.64 -7.57 -2.61
N GLN A 68 9.76 -7.74 -1.93
CA GLN A 68 10.26 -9.06 -1.52
C GLN A 68 9.30 -9.75 -0.54
N ILE A 69 8.84 -9.04 0.50
CA ILE A 69 7.89 -9.61 1.47
C ILE A 69 6.56 -9.95 0.80
N ALA A 70 6.03 -9.06 -0.04
CA ALA A 70 4.79 -9.32 -0.77
C ALA A 70 4.93 -10.53 -1.70
N GLY A 71 6.08 -10.68 -2.36
CA GLY A 71 6.40 -11.83 -3.20
C GLY A 71 6.44 -13.14 -2.43
N THR A 72 7.11 -13.17 -1.29
CA THR A 72 7.22 -14.34 -0.42
C THR A 72 5.86 -14.78 0.11
N ASN A 73 4.98 -13.84 0.45
CA ASN A 73 3.65 -14.11 1.01
C ASN A 73 2.54 -14.17 -0.05
N SER A 74 2.86 -14.08 -1.34
CA SER A 74 1.89 -14.02 -2.44
C SER A 74 0.84 -12.91 -2.26
N SER A 75 1.20 -11.81 -1.62
CA SER A 75 0.32 -10.67 -1.32
C SER A 75 0.20 -9.75 -2.52
N ASN A 76 -0.97 -9.12 -2.69
CA ASN A 76 -1.17 -8.14 -3.75
C ASN A 76 -0.37 -6.86 -3.46
N LEU A 77 0.23 -6.27 -4.49
CA LEU A 77 1.07 -5.10 -4.38
C LEU A 77 0.74 -4.06 -5.46
N ILE A 78 0.67 -2.80 -5.05
CA ILE A 78 0.63 -1.63 -5.93
C ILE A 78 1.87 -0.81 -5.66
N ASP A 79 2.71 -0.64 -6.68
CA ASP A 79 3.88 0.22 -6.63
C ASP A 79 3.66 1.51 -7.42
N ILE A 80 3.90 2.64 -6.77
CA ILE A 80 3.87 3.96 -7.40
C ILE A 80 5.30 4.33 -7.76
N ILE A 81 5.60 4.32 -9.07
CA ILE A 81 6.96 4.50 -9.60
C ILE A 81 7.04 5.62 -10.62
N HIS A 82 8.23 6.10 -10.91
CA HIS A 82 8.45 6.90 -12.11
C HIS A 82 8.40 6.03 -13.36
N LYS A 83 7.94 6.58 -14.47
CA LYS A 83 7.79 5.83 -15.73
C LYS A 83 9.14 5.33 -16.25
N GLU A 84 10.18 6.12 -16.04
CA GLU A 84 11.56 5.81 -16.45
C GLU A 84 12.10 4.55 -15.75
N ASP A 85 11.65 4.28 -14.54
CA ASP A 85 12.12 3.16 -13.72
C ASP A 85 11.39 1.85 -14.04
N TYR A 86 10.38 1.87 -14.89
CA TYR A 86 9.50 0.72 -15.14
C TYR A 86 10.25 -0.53 -15.61
N ASN A 87 11.18 -0.37 -16.56
CA ASN A 87 11.92 -1.50 -17.11
C ASN A 87 12.78 -2.18 -16.03
N TRP A 88 13.37 -1.39 -15.14
CA TRP A 88 14.16 -1.91 -14.03
C TRP A 88 13.28 -2.65 -13.04
N TYR A 89 12.24 -2.02 -12.51
CA TYR A 89 11.39 -2.61 -11.49
C TYR A 89 10.56 -3.79 -12.00
N SER A 90 10.14 -3.78 -13.26
CA SER A 90 9.40 -4.90 -13.85
C SER A 90 10.22 -6.19 -13.98
N SER A 91 11.54 -6.08 -14.10
CA SER A 91 12.45 -7.23 -14.12
C SER A 91 12.55 -7.96 -12.77
N TRP A 92 12.23 -7.28 -11.68
CA TRP A 92 12.24 -7.81 -10.30
C TRP A 92 10.85 -8.22 -9.80
N LYS A 93 9.86 -8.19 -10.66
CA LYS A 93 8.49 -8.50 -10.30
C LYS A 93 8.35 -9.93 -9.78
N PRO A 94 7.80 -10.13 -8.55
CA PRO A 94 7.56 -11.46 -8.03
C PRO A 94 6.55 -12.22 -8.89
N LYS A 95 6.83 -13.50 -9.19
CA LYS A 95 5.99 -14.32 -10.09
C LYS A 95 4.62 -14.65 -9.49
N ASN A 96 4.56 -14.83 -8.18
CA ASN A 96 3.35 -15.29 -7.46
C ASN A 96 2.53 -14.15 -6.85
N THR A 97 2.80 -12.91 -7.22
CA THR A 97 2.16 -11.73 -6.64
C THR A 97 1.42 -10.94 -7.73
N LYS A 98 0.19 -10.55 -7.46
CA LYS A 98 -0.50 -9.56 -8.28
C LYS A 98 0.15 -8.20 -8.05
N HIS A 99 1.10 -7.87 -8.91
CA HIS A 99 1.90 -6.66 -8.82
C HIS A 99 1.48 -5.68 -9.91
N LYS A 100 0.96 -4.55 -9.53
CA LYS A 100 0.54 -3.46 -10.41
C LYS A 100 1.43 -2.24 -10.22
N PHE A 101 1.99 -1.74 -11.31
CA PHE A 101 2.67 -0.46 -11.33
C PHE A 101 1.69 0.67 -11.66
N ILE A 102 1.78 1.77 -10.92
CA ILE A 102 1.10 3.04 -11.19
C ILE A 102 2.19 4.10 -11.38
N PHE A 103 2.15 4.79 -12.50
CA PHE A 103 3.14 5.82 -12.76
C PHE A 103 2.81 7.10 -11.99
N LYS A 104 3.86 7.73 -11.43
CA LYS A 104 3.73 9.02 -10.79
C LYS A 104 3.19 10.05 -11.77
N SER A 105 2.09 10.69 -11.40
CA SER A 105 1.38 11.72 -12.12
C SER A 105 0.76 12.70 -11.14
N ASN A 106 -0.28 13.42 -11.50
CA ASN A 106 -1.05 14.18 -10.52
C ASN A 106 -1.72 13.24 -9.50
N ILE A 107 -1.99 13.76 -8.32
CA ILE A 107 -2.47 12.98 -7.17
C ILE A 107 -3.83 12.33 -7.43
N ASP A 108 -4.72 12.99 -8.16
CA ASP A 108 -6.06 12.49 -8.44
C ASP A 108 -6.04 11.28 -9.37
N ASP A 109 -5.15 11.29 -10.37
CA ASP A 109 -4.96 10.15 -11.27
C ASP A 109 -4.34 8.96 -10.54
N ILE A 110 -3.39 9.20 -9.65
CA ILE A 110 -2.82 8.14 -8.79
C ILE A 110 -3.92 7.50 -7.97
N PHE A 111 -4.74 8.28 -7.25
CA PHE A 111 -5.83 7.75 -6.43
C PHE A 111 -6.88 6.99 -7.24
N ARG A 112 -7.26 7.50 -8.40
CA ARG A 112 -8.20 6.83 -9.32
C ARG A 112 -7.67 5.47 -9.78
N ASN A 113 -6.39 5.38 -10.11
CA ASN A 113 -5.76 4.13 -10.53
C ASN A 113 -5.61 3.13 -9.37
N ILE A 114 -5.28 3.59 -8.16
CA ILE A 114 -5.28 2.77 -6.95
C ILE A 114 -6.68 2.20 -6.71
N GLU A 115 -7.71 3.02 -6.75
CA GLU A 115 -9.09 2.61 -6.51
C GLU A 115 -9.55 1.53 -7.50
N LYS A 116 -9.33 1.73 -8.80
CA LYS A 116 -9.64 0.73 -9.83
C LYS A 116 -8.93 -0.60 -9.58
N THR A 117 -7.66 -0.54 -9.21
CA THR A 117 -6.86 -1.74 -8.96
C THR A 117 -7.33 -2.49 -7.72
N LEU A 118 -7.62 -1.77 -6.63
CA LEU A 118 -8.13 -2.37 -5.40
C LEU A 118 -9.47 -3.06 -5.60
N VAL A 119 -10.40 -2.43 -6.34
CA VAL A 119 -11.68 -3.05 -6.69
C VAL A 119 -11.46 -4.37 -7.43
N SER A 120 -10.52 -4.42 -8.39
CA SER A 120 -10.21 -5.66 -9.11
C SER A 120 -9.63 -6.75 -8.20
N TYR A 121 -8.87 -6.42 -7.18
CA TYR A 121 -8.30 -7.38 -6.23
C TYR A 121 -9.35 -7.92 -5.24
N ILE A 122 -10.32 -7.10 -4.85
CA ILE A 122 -11.40 -7.49 -3.94
C ILE A 122 -12.39 -8.40 -4.63
N ASN A 123 -12.82 -8.06 -5.84
CA ASN A 123 -13.81 -8.82 -6.59
C ASN A 123 -13.36 -10.26 -6.93
N VAL A 124 -12.04 -10.50 -7.04
CA VAL A 124 -11.51 -11.87 -7.24
C VAL A 124 -11.64 -12.74 -5.97
N LYS A 125 -11.73 -12.16 -4.77
CA LYS A 125 -11.91 -12.92 -3.51
C LYS A 125 -13.37 -13.28 -3.21
N LEU A 126 -14.34 -12.70 -3.92
CA LEU A 126 -15.76 -12.97 -3.71
C LEU A 126 -16.27 -14.18 -4.54
N PHE A 127 -15.43 -14.77 -5.38
CA PHE A 127 -15.78 -15.91 -6.24
C PHE A 127 -15.05 -17.22 -5.89
N ILE A 128 -14.43 -17.29 -4.72
CA ILE A 128 -13.86 -18.51 -4.13
C ILE A 128 -14.62 -18.74 -2.81
#